data_b847b75f65840bf8d0f427ef20a14cb5
#
_entry.id   b847b75f65840bf8d0f427ef20a14cb5
#
_cell.length_a   1.000
_cell.length_b   1.000
_cell.length_c   1.000
_cell.angle_alpha   90.00
_cell.angle_beta   90.00
_cell.angle_gamma   90.00
#
_symmetry.space_group_name_H-M   'P 1'
#
loop_
_entity.id
_entity.type
_entity.pdbx_description
1 polymer ?
#
loop_
_entity_poly.entity_id
_entity_poly.type
_entity_poly.pdbx_seq_one_letter_code
_entity_poly.pdbx_strand_id
1 'polypeptide(L)'
;MNEVTTSRFKGAIWFDPTVRNTIVGGAGSLGSFTCFLLARMNFKPFVYDFEKIEEHNLAGQLFGYPHLNYFKVDALRGIIKDFTGMTINTSKDIYDENSYADKFMFSCFDNMKAREIFFNNWVTHVNNNWISFDKNNVPIFIDTRLNFENMQIFCVTPDRIEDYKKSLFSDDKIPDEVCTLKSTTHISCMAASHAVGFFTNHLANCVSGEDDREVPFRWDYILPMNTVINE
;
A
#
# COMPACT_ATOMS: atom_id res chain seq x y z
N MET A 1 -19.82 -16.46 6.29
CA MET A 1 -18.55 -15.79 5.94
C MET A 1 -17.44 -16.65 6.54
N ASN A 2 -16.55 -17.16 5.73
CA ASN A 2 -15.36 -17.79 6.28
C ASN A 2 -14.46 -16.67 6.78
N GLU A 3 -14.45 -16.47 8.09
CA GLU A 3 -13.58 -15.51 8.74
C GLU A 3 -12.11 -15.92 8.52
N VAL A 4 -11.26 -14.96 8.23
CA VAL A 4 -9.81 -15.19 8.21
C VAL A 4 -9.42 -15.67 9.61
N THR A 5 -8.70 -16.79 9.68
CA THR A 5 -8.25 -17.30 10.98
C THR A 5 -7.16 -16.39 11.54
N THR A 6 -7.55 -15.48 12.42
CA THR A 6 -6.66 -14.47 13.06
C THR A 6 -6.11 -14.93 14.41
N SER A 7 -6.31 -16.20 14.77
CA SER A 7 -5.98 -16.74 16.10
C SER A 7 -4.52 -16.53 16.53
N ARG A 8 -3.59 -16.45 15.58
CA ARG A 8 -2.16 -16.30 15.87
C ARG A 8 -1.75 -14.87 16.28
N PHE A 9 -2.54 -13.86 15.92
CA PHE A 9 -2.22 -12.46 16.20
C PHE A 9 -3.38 -11.66 16.80
N LYS A 10 -4.47 -12.32 17.20
CA LYS A 10 -5.62 -11.66 17.83
C LYS A 10 -5.30 -10.94 19.15
N GLY A 11 -4.15 -11.25 19.75
CA GLY A 11 -3.64 -10.55 20.94
C GLY A 11 -2.70 -9.38 20.62
N ALA A 12 -2.43 -9.09 19.35
CA ALA A 12 -1.62 -7.93 19.00
C ALA A 12 -2.39 -6.63 19.23
N ILE A 13 -1.72 -5.62 19.79
CA ILE A 13 -2.35 -4.34 20.15
C ILE A 13 -3.01 -3.62 18.98
N TRP A 14 -2.47 -3.76 17.77
CA TRP A 14 -3.00 -3.17 16.54
C TRP A 14 -4.22 -3.93 15.99
N PHE A 15 -4.46 -5.15 16.45
CA PHE A 15 -5.52 -5.99 15.90
C PHE A 15 -6.90 -5.52 16.35
N ASP A 16 -7.80 -5.41 15.39
CA ASP A 16 -9.22 -5.14 15.59
C ASP A 16 -10.01 -6.30 14.96
N PRO A 17 -10.94 -6.94 15.69
CA PRO A 17 -11.78 -8.00 15.13
C PRO A 17 -12.75 -7.48 14.05
N THR A 18 -13.06 -6.18 14.06
CA THR A 18 -13.82 -5.57 12.96
C THR A 18 -12.93 -5.42 11.73
N VAL A 19 -13.47 -5.77 10.56
CA VAL A 19 -12.73 -5.61 9.31
C VAL A 19 -12.60 -4.12 8.99
N ARG A 20 -11.36 -3.62 8.93
CA ARG A 20 -11.07 -2.23 8.56
C ARG A 20 -10.78 -2.11 7.07
N ASN A 21 -11.37 -1.10 6.44
CA ASN A 21 -11.11 -0.82 5.03
C ASN A 21 -9.75 -0.12 4.85
N THR A 22 -9.13 -0.39 3.72
CA THR A 22 -7.95 0.33 3.22
C THR A 22 -8.13 0.56 1.73
N ILE A 23 -7.53 1.61 1.17
CA ILE A 23 -7.52 1.84 -0.27
C ILE A 23 -6.10 1.59 -0.79
N VAL A 24 -6.00 0.84 -1.87
CA VAL A 24 -4.69 0.56 -2.51
C VAL A 24 -4.73 1.01 -3.96
N GLY A 25 -3.84 1.90 -4.32
CA GLY A 25 -3.66 2.39 -5.68
C GLY A 25 -2.58 1.61 -6.40
N GLY A 26 -2.97 0.87 -7.46
CA GLY A 26 -2.10 -0.04 -8.22
C GLY A 26 -2.11 -1.47 -7.68
N ALA A 27 -2.19 -2.46 -8.56
CA ALA A 27 -2.10 -3.90 -8.29
C ALA A 27 -0.87 -4.54 -8.98
N GLY A 28 0.17 -3.76 -9.19
CA GLY A 28 1.44 -4.21 -9.76
C GLY A 28 2.30 -4.98 -8.74
N SER A 29 3.62 -4.89 -8.88
CA SER A 29 4.57 -5.61 -8.03
C SER A 29 4.39 -5.29 -6.54
N LEU A 30 4.30 -4.02 -6.17
CA LEU A 30 4.06 -3.60 -4.79
C LEU A 30 2.63 -3.88 -4.33
N GLY A 31 1.64 -3.40 -5.09
CA GLY A 31 0.26 -3.41 -4.65
C GLY A 31 -0.34 -4.81 -4.53
N SER A 32 0.07 -5.76 -5.38
CA SER A 32 -0.42 -7.14 -5.29
C SER A 32 0.00 -7.81 -3.97
N PHE A 33 1.27 -7.65 -3.55
CA PHE A 33 1.75 -8.15 -2.25
C PHE A 33 1.16 -7.37 -1.08
N THR A 34 1.07 -6.03 -1.17
CA THR A 34 0.47 -5.19 -0.13
C THR A 34 -0.97 -5.60 0.15
N CYS A 35 -1.80 -5.75 -0.89
CA CYS A 35 -3.19 -6.20 -0.74
C CYS A 35 -3.30 -7.59 -0.13
N PHE A 36 -2.45 -8.51 -0.57
CA PHE A 36 -2.42 -9.87 -0.03
C PHE A 36 -2.09 -9.87 1.46
N LEU A 37 -1.04 -9.14 1.88
CA LEU A 37 -0.64 -9.04 3.27
C LEU A 37 -1.71 -8.37 4.13
N LEU A 38 -2.29 -7.24 3.67
CA LEU A 38 -3.39 -6.57 4.36
C LEU A 38 -4.57 -7.51 4.58
N ALA A 39 -5.00 -8.24 3.54
CA ALA A 39 -6.11 -9.17 3.65
C ALA A 39 -5.81 -10.34 4.60
N ARG A 40 -4.56 -10.85 4.62
CA ARG A 40 -4.11 -11.87 5.58
C ARG A 40 -4.18 -11.39 7.03
N MET A 41 -4.11 -10.08 7.25
CA MET A 41 -4.15 -9.42 8.57
C MET A 41 -5.54 -8.85 8.92
N ASN A 42 -6.60 -9.28 8.22
CA ASN A 42 -7.99 -8.89 8.43
C ASN A 42 -8.32 -7.44 8.02
N PHE A 43 -7.52 -6.82 7.16
CA PHE A 43 -7.90 -5.58 6.48
C PHE A 43 -8.58 -5.90 5.16
N LYS A 44 -9.51 -5.04 4.74
CA LYS A 44 -10.25 -5.20 3.48
C LYS A 44 -9.82 -4.13 2.48
N PRO A 45 -8.83 -4.41 1.61
CA PRO A 45 -8.41 -3.48 0.59
C PRO A 45 -9.50 -3.26 -0.47
N PHE A 46 -9.67 -2.00 -0.88
CA PHE A 46 -10.32 -1.63 -2.11
C PHE A 46 -9.22 -1.23 -3.10
N VAL A 47 -9.12 -1.94 -4.20
CA VAL A 47 -7.96 -1.87 -5.09
C VAL A 47 -8.35 -1.27 -6.43
N TYR A 48 -7.58 -0.30 -6.88
CA TYR A 48 -7.70 0.34 -8.21
C TYR A 48 -6.55 -0.08 -9.10
N ASP A 49 -6.84 -0.70 -10.24
CA ASP A 49 -5.88 -0.98 -11.31
C ASP A 49 -6.64 -1.36 -12.58
N PHE A 50 -6.35 -0.70 -13.70
CA PHE A 50 -7.03 -0.90 -14.98
C PHE A 50 -6.30 -1.90 -15.90
N GLU A 51 -5.12 -2.34 -15.53
CA GLU A 51 -4.27 -3.16 -16.38
C GLU A 51 -4.64 -4.66 -16.31
N LYS A 52 -4.24 -5.35 -17.38
CA LYS A 52 -4.26 -6.81 -17.46
C LYS A 52 -2.87 -7.38 -17.15
N ILE A 53 -2.88 -8.65 -16.78
CA ILE A 53 -1.66 -9.40 -16.50
C ILE A 53 -1.05 -9.87 -17.82
N GLU A 54 0.20 -9.49 -18.04
CA GLU A 54 1.04 -9.88 -19.17
C GLU A 54 2.18 -10.78 -18.69
N GLU A 55 2.86 -11.48 -19.60
CA GLU A 55 3.92 -12.43 -19.24
C GLU A 55 5.04 -11.81 -18.41
N HIS A 56 5.45 -10.58 -18.74
CA HIS A 56 6.50 -9.88 -18.00
C HIS A 56 6.12 -9.53 -16.55
N ASN A 57 4.82 -9.54 -16.22
CA ASN A 57 4.35 -9.30 -14.86
C ASN A 57 4.58 -10.51 -13.93
N LEU A 58 4.70 -11.72 -14.49
CA LEU A 58 4.79 -12.95 -13.69
C LEU A 58 6.06 -13.04 -12.86
N ALA A 59 7.12 -12.36 -13.28
CA ALA A 59 8.41 -12.39 -12.59
C ALA A 59 8.48 -11.49 -11.35
N GLY A 60 7.57 -10.48 -11.22
CA GLY A 60 7.65 -9.46 -10.16
C GLY A 60 6.39 -9.26 -9.35
N GLN A 61 5.27 -9.86 -9.76
CA GLN A 61 3.95 -9.64 -9.15
C GLN A 61 3.40 -10.95 -8.56
N LEU A 62 2.35 -10.86 -7.76
CA LEU A 62 1.74 -12.03 -7.08
C LEU A 62 0.91 -12.90 -8.03
N PHE A 63 1.10 -12.79 -9.33
CA PHE A 63 0.33 -13.52 -10.33
C PHE A 63 1.12 -14.69 -10.90
N GLY A 64 0.41 -15.71 -11.36
CA GLY A 64 0.98 -16.87 -12.05
C GLY A 64 0.33 -17.09 -13.41
N TYR A 65 0.84 -18.04 -14.17
CA TYR A 65 0.36 -18.39 -15.52
C TYR A 65 -1.17 -18.52 -15.68
N PRO A 66 -1.94 -19.08 -14.71
CA PRO A 66 -3.40 -19.15 -14.83
C PRO A 66 -4.09 -17.79 -14.88
N HIS A 67 -3.40 -16.71 -14.53
CA HIS A 67 -3.97 -15.36 -14.45
C HIS A 67 -3.67 -14.51 -15.70
N LEU A 68 -2.92 -15.02 -16.68
CA LEU A 68 -2.61 -14.28 -17.91
C LEU A 68 -3.88 -13.77 -18.58
N ASN A 69 -3.83 -12.52 -19.05
CA ASN A 69 -4.93 -11.79 -19.70
C ASN A 69 -6.14 -11.43 -18.81
N TYR A 70 -6.18 -11.85 -17.54
CA TYR A 70 -7.17 -11.32 -16.58
C TYR A 70 -6.78 -9.89 -16.18
N PHE A 71 -7.78 -9.10 -15.79
CA PHE A 71 -7.47 -7.85 -15.08
C PHE A 71 -6.75 -8.14 -13.76
N LYS A 72 -5.71 -7.37 -13.44
CA LYS A 72 -4.91 -7.55 -12.21
C LYS A 72 -5.81 -7.59 -10.97
N VAL A 73 -6.77 -6.69 -10.88
CA VAL A 73 -7.70 -6.59 -9.74
C VAL A 73 -8.63 -7.81 -9.61
N ASP A 74 -9.05 -8.41 -10.73
CA ASP A 74 -9.91 -9.61 -10.69
C ASP A 74 -9.12 -10.84 -10.23
N ALA A 75 -7.92 -11.03 -10.76
CA ALA A 75 -7.02 -12.10 -10.35
C ALA A 75 -6.65 -11.97 -8.86
N LEU A 76 -6.32 -10.76 -8.41
CA LEU A 76 -5.97 -10.49 -7.02
C LEU A 76 -7.14 -10.77 -6.07
N ARG A 77 -8.38 -10.40 -6.45
CA ARG A 77 -9.59 -10.73 -5.70
C ARG A 77 -9.78 -12.25 -5.56
N GLY A 78 -9.50 -13.00 -6.62
CA GLY A 78 -9.53 -14.47 -6.60
C GLY A 78 -8.49 -15.05 -5.64
N ILE A 79 -7.23 -14.65 -5.79
CA ILE A 79 -6.12 -15.07 -4.93
C ILE A 79 -6.42 -14.79 -3.45
N ILE A 80 -6.83 -13.57 -3.13
CA ILE A 80 -7.14 -13.18 -1.75
C ILE A 80 -8.29 -14.04 -1.20
N LYS A 81 -9.33 -14.27 -2.00
CA LYS A 81 -10.45 -15.13 -1.59
C LYS A 81 -10.00 -16.56 -1.29
N ASP A 82 -9.15 -17.13 -2.12
CA ASP A 82 -8.64 -18.49 -1.94
C ASP A 82 -7.82 -18.65 -0.64
N PHE A 83 -7.00 -17.64 -0.31
CA PHE A 83 -6.17 -17.68 0.88
C PHE A 83 -6.85 -17.25 2.17
N THR A 84 -7.90 -16.42 2.12
CA THR A 84 -8.48 -15.77 3.30
C THR A 84 -9.97 -16.01 3.46
N GLY A 85 -10.66 -16.45 2.43
CA GLY A 85 -12.12 -16.47 2.35
C GLY A 85 -12.75 -15.08 2.17
N MET A 86 -11.95 -14.00 2.24
CA MET A 86 -12.42 -12.62 2.11
C MET A 86 -12.63 -12.24 0.66
N THR A 87 -13.73 -11.56 0.36
CA THR A 87 -13.95 -10.92 -0.93
C THR A 87 -13.64 -9.42 -0.79
N ILE A 88 -12.62 -8.95 -1.50
CA ILE A 88 -12.23 -7.54 -1.53
C ILE A 88 -13.00 -6.77 -2.61
N ASN A 89 -13.04 -5.45 -2.48
CA ASN A 89 -13.58 -4.54 -3.49
C ASN A 89 -12.49 -4.19 -4.51
N THR A 90 -12.88 -4.04 -5.77
CA THR A 90 -11.94 -3.72 -6.85
C THR A 90 -12.56 -2.77 -7.85
N SER A 91 -11.77 -1.89 -8.46
CA SER A 91 -12.14 -1.08 -9.62
C SER A 91 -11.13 -1.29 -10.74
N LYS A 92 -11.63 -1.37 -11.97
CA LYS A 92 -10.85 -1.41 -13.22
C LYS A 92 -10.70 -0.02 -13.84
N ASP A 93 -11.17 1.00 -13.15
CA ASP A 93 -11.10 2.37 -13.61
C ASP A 93 -9.73 2.97 -13.28
N ILE A 94 -9.31 3.93 -14.06
CA ILE A 94 -8.18 4.79 -13.72
C ILE A 94 -8.56 5.60 -12.48
N TYR A 95 -7.70 5.61 -11.48
CA TYR A 95 -7.90 6.44 -10.30
C TYR A 95 -7.76 7.92 -10.66
N ASP A 96 -8.77 8.73 -10.36
CA ASP A 96 -8.86 10.15 -10.68
C ASP A 96 -9.25 11.00 -9.46
N GLU A 97 -9.42 12.31 -9.68
CA GLU A 97 -9.75 13.28 -8.64
C GLU A 97 -11.15 13.06 -8.00
N ASN A 98 -12.02 12.29 -8.64
CA ASN A 98 -13.37 11.96 -8.16
C ASN A 98 -13.44 10.58 -7.50
N SER A 99 -12.35 9.84 -7.51
CA SER A 99 -12.27 8.49 -6.99
C SER A 99 -12.35 8.48 -5.47
N TYR A 100 -12.88 7.37 -4.92
CA TYR A 100 -13.08 7.24 -3.48
C TYR A 100 -11.76 7.21 -2.71
N ALA A 101 -11.72 7.93 -1.60
CA ALA A 101 -10.61 7.99 -0.66
C ALA A 101 -11.08 7.65 0.76
N ASP A 102 -10.18 7.15 1.60
CA ASP A 102 -10.44 6.81 2.99
C ASP A 102 -9.21 7.19 3.84
N LYS A 103 -9.31 7.06 5.15
CA LYS A 103 -8.24 7.40 6.11
C LYS A 103 -6.96 6.59 5.95
N PHE A 104 -7.04 5.35 5.48
CA PHE A 104 -5.89 4.45 5.29
C PHE A 104 -5.67 4.16 3.81
N MET A 105 -4.67 4.79 3.22
CA MET A 105 -4.40 4.68 1.80
C MET A 105 -2.95 4.25 1.53
N PHE A 106 -2.77 3.33 0.58
CA PHE A 106 -1.48 2.79 0.15
C PHE A 106 -1.26 3.12 -1.31
N SER A 107 -0.29 3.94 -1.62
CA SER A 107 0.13 4.27 -2.97
C SER A 107 1.18 3.27 -3.45
N CYS A 108 0.83 2.50 -4.47
CA CYS A 108 1.68 1.51 -5.12
C CYS A 108 1.76 1.74 -6.64
N PHE A 109 1.50 2.96 -7.10
CA PHE A 109 1.59 3.34 -8.50
C PHE A 109 3.05 3.40 -8.97
N ASP A 110 3.28 3.27 -10.26
CA ASP A 110 4.60 3.36 -10.89
C ASP A 110 4.91 4.74 -11.49
N ASN A 111 3.97 5.70 -11.41
CA ASN A 111 4.14 7.05 -11.91
C ASN A 111 3.76 8.11 -10.87
N MET A 112 4.41 9.28 -10.94
CA MET A 112 4.23 10.35 -9.96
C MET A 112 2.89 11.06 -10.08
N LYS A 113 2.35 11.20 -11.29
CA LYS A 113 1.05 11.85 -11.50
C LYS A 113 -0.08 11.11 -10.78
N ALA A 114 -0.13 9.78 -10.90
CA ALA A 114 -1.14 8.98 -10.19
C ALA A 114 -0.94 9.06 -8.65
N ARG A 115 0.31 9.07 -8.17
CA ARG A 115 0.63 9.25 -6.74
C ARG A 115 0.12 10.59 -6.22
N GLU A 116 0.34 11.67 -6.98
CA GLU A 116 -0.09 13.01 -6.60
C GLU A 116 -1.63 13.11 -6.50
N ILE A 117 -2.36 12.59 -7.50
CA ILE A 117 -3.82 12.55 -7.47
C ILE A 117 -4.31 11.75 -6.25
N PHE A 118 -3.75 10.58 -6.03
CA PHE A 118 -4.11 9.68 -4.95
C PHE A 118 -3.87 10.34 -3.58
N PHE A 119 -2.74 11.00 -3.41
CA PHE A 119 -2.40 11.76 -2.22
C PHE A 119 -3.34 12.96 -2.00
N ASN A 120 -3.62 13.74 -3.05
CA ASN A 120 -4.50 14.89 -2.95
C ASN A 120 -5.94 14.51 -2.55
N ASN A 121 -6.44 13.36 -3.04
CA ASN A 121 -7.72 12.82 -2.61
C ASN A 121 -7.70 12.42 -1.13
N TRP A 122 -6.61 11.81 -0.65
CA TRP A 122 -6.43 11.51 0.76
C TRP A 122 -6.42 12.78 1.62
N VAL A 123 -5.66 13.80 1.21
CA VAL A 123 -5.62 15.10 1.91
C VAL A 123 -7.03 15.73 1.98
N THR A 124 -7.77 15.70 0.87
CA THR A 124 -9.13 16.21 0.81
C THR A 124 -10.05 15.44 1.75
N HIS A 125 -9.96 14.10 1.75
CA HIS A 125 -10.74 13.25 2.65
C HIS A 125 -10.41 13.55 4.13
N VAL A 126 -9.14 13.66 4.48
CA VAL A 126 -8.70 13.97 5.86
C VAL A 126 -9.23 15.33 6.30
N ASN A 127 -9.05 16.36 5.48
CA ASN A 127 -9.50 17.72 5.82
C ASN A 127 -11.02 17.80 6.01
N ASN A 128 -11.80 17.11 5.18
CA ASN A 128 -13.25 17.11 5.27
C ASN A 128 -13.80 16.31 6.45
N ASN A 129 -13.04 15.36 6.96
CA ASN A 129 -13.48 14.43 8.01
C ASN A 129 -12.69 14.55 9.31
N TRP A 130 -11.84 15.58 9.47
CA TRP A 130 -10.91 15.72 10.60
C TRP A 130 -11.59 15.55 11.98
N ILE A 131 -12.77 16.11 12.15
CA ILE A 131 -13.52 16.05 13.42
C ILE A 131 -14.02 14.63 13.74
N SER A 132 -14.14 13.77 12.73
CA SER A 132 -14.62 12.40 12.90
C SER A 132 -13.54 11.39 13.29
N PHE A 133 -12.26 11.78 13.20
CA PHE A 133 -11.16 10.89 13.57
C PHE A 133 -10.88 11.00 15.07
N ASP A 134 -10.94 9.87 15.75
CA ASP A 134 -10.49 9.76 17.13
C ASP A 134 -9.00 9.39 17.20
N LYS A 135 -8.43 9.50 18.39
CA LYS A 135 -7.02 9.15 18.63
C LYS A 135 -6.63 7.71 18.27
N ASN A 136 -7.61 6.79 18.21
CA ASN A 136 -7.38 5.40 17.88
C ASN A 136 -7.46 5.12 16.36
N ASN A 137 -7.74 6.15 15.56
CA ASN A 137 -8.02 6.05 14.13
C ASN A 137 -7.36 7.19 13.33
N VAL A 138 -6.19 7.64 13.73
CA VAL A 138 -5.45 8.70 13.01
C VAL A 138 -5.20 8.24 11.57
N PRO A 139 -5.55 9.07 10.57
CA PRO A 139 -5.30 8.75 9.17
C PRO A 139 -3.83 8.59 8.87
N ILE A 140 -3.50 7.69 7.94
CA ILE A 140 -2.16 7.54 7.39
C ILE A 140 -2.20 7.25 5.90
N PHE A 141 -1.31 7.89 5.17
CA PHE A 141 -1.02 7.62 3.77
C PHE A 141 0.36 6.97 3.67
N ILE A 142 0.44 5.80 3.08
CA ILE A 142 1.71 5.09 2.90
C ILE A 142 2.03 5.04 1.41
N ASP A 143 3.13 5.68 1.02
CA ASP A 143 3.63 5.66 -0.35
C ASP A 143 4.88 4.81 -0.45
N THR A 144 4.81 3.75 -1.25
CA THR A 144 5.92 2.83 -1.46
C THR A 144 6.45 2.99 -2.89
N ARG A 145 7.77 3.18 -3.00
CA ARG A 145 8.47 3.36 -4.28
C ARG A 145 9.59 2.35 -4.39
N LEU A 146 9.78 1.83 -5.59
CA LEU A 146 10.90 0.93 -5.92
C LEU A 146 11.73 1.53 -7.05
N ASN A 147 13.02 1.38 -6.93
CA ASN A 147 13.97 1.58 -8.00
C ASN A 147 14.96 0.41 -7.95
N PHE A 148 14.69 -0.61 -8.78
CA PHE A 148 15.41 -1.88 -8.87
C PHE A 148 15.51 -2.58 -7.49
N GLU A 149 16.66 -2.51 -6.81
CA GLU A 149 16.92 -3.10 -5.49
C GLU A 149 16.90 -2.06 -4.35
N ASN A 150 16.42 -0.86 -4.64
CA ASN A 150 16.23 0.19 -3.64
C ASN A 150 14.75 0.35 -3.38
N MET A 151 14.36 0.43 -2.12
CA MET A 151 12.98 0.74 -1.72
C MET A 151 12.93 1.98 -0.86
N GLN A 152 11.88 2.75 -1.07
CA GLN A 152 11.58 3.95 -0.30
C GLN A 152 10.13 3.89 0.16
N ILE A 153 9.88 4.15 1.42
CA ILE A 153 8.55 4.17 2.01
C ILE A 153 8.37 5.50 2.73
N PHE A 154 7.28 6.19 2.42
CA PHE A 154 6.81 7.34 3.16
C PHE A 154 5.60 6.95 4.00
N CYS A 155 5.63 7.25 5.30
CA CYS A 155 4.48 7.15 6.19
C CYS A 155 4.02 8.57 6.53
N VAL A 156 2.92 9.00 5.93
CA VAL A 156 2.47 10.39 5.99
C VAL A 156 1.25 10.48 6.89
N THR A 157 1.42 11.10 8.04
CA THR A 157 0.35 11.53 8.93
C THR A 157 -0.11 12.94 8.58
N PRO A 158 -1.27 13.41 9.06
CA PRO A 158 -1.81 14.73 8.68
C PRO A 158 -0.89 15.92 8.97
N ASP A 159 -0.03 15.82 9.97
CA ASP A 159 0.99 16.84 10.31
C ASP A 159 2.19 16.86 9.36
N ARG A 160 2.39 15.81 8.54
CA ARG A 160 3.50 15.66 7.59
C ARG A 160 3.09 15.88 6.12
N ILE A 161 1.88 16.38 5.86
CA ILE A 161 1.34 16.62 4.51
C ILE A 161 2.29 17.51 3.69
N GLU A 162 2.74 18.64 4.27
CA GLU A 162 3.59 19.59 3.55
C GLU A 162 5.00 19.04 3.28
N ASP A 163 5.51 18.16 4.13
CA ASP A 163 6.81 17.52 3.90
C ASP A 163 6.73 16.50 2.77
N TYR A 164 5.64 15.72 2.72
CA TYR A 164 5.46 14.76 1.63
C TYR A 164 5.29 15.44 0.26
N LYS A 165 4.60 16.57 0.18
CA LYS A 165 4.48 17.36 -1.07
C LYS A 165 5.84 17.72 -1.67
N LYS A 166 6.84 17.97 -0.84
CA LYS A 166 8.21 18.28 -1.30
C LYS A 166 8.92 17.07 -1.91
N SER A 167 8.45 15.86 -1.63
CA SER A 167 8.99 14.61 -2.18
C SER A 167 8.42 14.26 -3.56
N LEU A 168 7.35 14.93 -3.99
CA LEU A 168 6.77 14.75 -5.30
C LEU A 168 7.57 15.51 -6.36
N PHE A 169 7.71 14.92 -7.53
CA PHE A 169 8.41 15.51 -8.67
C PHE A 169 7.71 15.12 -9.98
N SER A 170 8.00 15.84 -11.07
CA SER A 170 7.44 15.52 -12.38
C SER A 170 8.05 14.23 -12.94
N ASP A 171 7.24 13.40 -13.58
CA ASP A 171 7.67 12.17 -14.26
C ASP A 171 8.76 12.43 -15.32
N ASP A 172 8.80 13.64 -15.92
CA ASP A 172 9.83 14.07 -16.87
C ASP A 172 11.26 14.08 -16.29
N LYS A 173 11.40 14.04 -14.98
CA LYS A 173 12.70 14.01 -14.28
C LYS A 173 13.22 12.59 -14.04
N ILE A 174 12.42 11.58 -14.36
CA ILE A 174 12.84 10.18 -14.27
C ILE A 174 13.57 9.85 -15.57
N PRO A 175 14.86 9.46 -15.52
CA PRO A 175 15.51 8.93 -16.71
C PRO A 175 14.74 7.73 -17.24
N ASP A 176 14.63 7.58 -18.56
CA ASP A 176 14.10 6.37 -19.19
C ASP A 176 14.99 5.18 -18.78
N GLU A 177 14.66 4.58 -17.63
CA GLU A 177 15.33 3.37 -17.19
C GLU A 177 14.95 2.22 -18.11
N VAL A 178 15.94 1.39 -18.41
CA VAL A 178 15.77 0.17 -19.22
C VAL A 178 14.63 -0.64 -18.59
N CYS A 179 13.55 -0.85 -19.35
CA CYS A 179 12.30 -1.49 -18.89
C CYS A 179 12.49 -2.85 -18.17
N THR A 180 13.68 -3.44 -18.27
CA THR A 180 14.05 -4.73 -17.67
C THR A 180 14.53 -4.64 -16.21
N LEU A 181 14.74 -3.44 -15.64
CA LEU A 181 15.29 -3.23 -14.30
C LEU A 181 14.31 -2.56 -13.32
N LYS A 182 13.01 -2.80 -13.45
CA LYS A 182 12.00 -2.10 -12.61
C LYS A 182 11.97 -2.59 -11.17
N SER A 183 11.89 -3.90 -10.94
CA SER A 183 11.90 -4.51 -9.60
C SER A 183 12.03 -6.03 -9.68
N THR A 184 12.54 -6.63 -8.62
CA THR A 184 12.55 -8.09 -8.45
C THR A 184 11.43 -8.51 -7.47
N THR A 185 10.99 -9.77 -7.54
CA THR A 185 9.92 -10.31 -6.69
C THR A 185 10.21 -10.13 -5.20
N HIS A 186 11.46 -10.43 -4.78
CA HIS A 186 11.82 -10.37 -3.37
C HIS A 186 11.83 -8.94 -2.83
N ILE A 187 12.32 -7.95 -3.61
CA ILE A 187 12.31 -6.55 -3.16
C ILE A 187 10.88 -6.01 -3.06
N SER A 188 10.00 -6.38 -4.00
CA SER A 188 8.60 -6.01 -3.97
C SER A 188 7.89 -6.58 -2.74
N CYS A 189 8.15 -7.83 -2.41
CA CYS A 189 7.60 -8.50 -1.24
C CYS A 189 8.14 -7.88 0.07
N MET A 190 9.45 -7.58 0.14
CA MET A 190 10.07 -6.90 1.29
C MET A 190 9.45 -5.52 1.50
N ALA A 191 9.36 -4.71 0.46
CA ALA A 191 8.79 -3.37 0.54
C ALA A 191 7.32 -3.39 0.99
N ALA A 192 6.51 -4.29 0.44
CA ALA A 192 5.13 -4.48 0.88
C ALA A 192 5.05 -4.91 2.35
N SER A 193 5.95 -5.80 2.80
CA SER A 193 6.01 -6.25 4.19
C SER A 193 6.36 -5.11 5.14
N HIS A 194 7.34 -4.26 4.80
CA HIS A 194 7.70 -3.09 5.60
C HIS A 194 6.56 -2.06 5.64
N ALA A 195 5.94 -1.76 4.50
CA ALA A 195 4.80 -0.83 4.43
C ALA A 195 3.65 -1.28 5.35
N VAL A 196 3.30 -2.57 5.32
CA VAL A 196 2.26 -3.13 6.20
C VAL A 196 2.74 -3.17 7.65
N GLY A 197 4.03 -3.41 7.91
CA GLY A 197 4.65 -3.35 9.23
C GLY A 197 4.54 -1.95 9.86
N PHE A 198 4.90 -0.90 9.13
CA PHE A 198 4.76 0.49 9.60
C PHE A 198 3.29 0.85 9.83
N PHE A 199 2.38 0.37 8.98
CA PHE A 199 0.95 0.56 9.19
C PHE A 199 0.48 -0.07 10.50
N THR A 200 0.89 -1.30 10.82
CA THR A 200 0.52 -1.94 12.10
C THR A 200 1.17 -1.28 13.30
N ASN A 201 2.39 -0.73 13.14
CA ASN A 201 3.03 0.10 14.16
C ASN A 201 2.22 1.38 14.42
N HIS A 202 1.81 2.08 13.35
CA HIS A 202 0.95 3.26 13.46
C HIS A 202 -0.36 2.94 14.20
N LEU A 203 -1.03 1.87 13.84
CA LEU A 203 -2.26 1.45 14.54
C LEU A 203 -2.02 1.09 16.02
N ALA A 204 -0.87 0.47 16.32
CA ALA A 204 -0.50 0.15 17.68
C ALA A 204 -0.28 1.42 18.52
N ASN A 205 0.44 2.41 17.97
CA ASN A 205 0.66 3.70 18.60
C ASN A 205 -0.67 4.46 18.82
N CYS A 206 -1.57 4.42 17.83
CA CYS A 206 -2.91 4.99 17.99
C CYS A 206 -3.67 4.37 19.17
N VAL A 207 -3.61 3.06 19.35
CA VAL A 207 -4.33 2.35 20.42
C VAL A 207 -3.67 2.57 21.78
N SER A 208 -2.33 2.53 21.87
CA SER A 208 -1.60 2.79 23.13
C SER A 208 -1.67 4.25 23.55
N GLY A 209 -1.76 5.16 22.59
CA GLY A 209 -1.62 6.61 22.78
C GLY A 209 -0.18 7.05 23.00
N GLU A 210 0.80 6.20 22.69
CA GLU A 210 2.24 6.41 22.84
C GLU A 210 2.93 6.06 21.51
N ASP A 211 4.05 6.73 21.21
CA ASP A 211 4.83 6.51 20.00
C ASP A 211 5.97 5.49 20.24
N ASP A 212 5.61 4.35 20.85
CA ASP A 212 6.57 3.30 21.21
C ASP A 212 7.11 2.51 20.02
N ARG A 213 6.39 2.55 18.89
CA ARG A 213 6.75 1.82 17.69
C ARG A 213 7.16 2.78 16.59
N GLU A 214 8.27 2.46 15.96
CA GLU A 214 8.82 3.30 14.89
C GLU A 214 7.88 3.33 13.66
N VAL A 215 7.52 4.56 13.23
CA VAL A 215 6.78 4.86 12.01
C VAL A 215 7.52 6.02 11.34
N PRO A 216 8.58 5.75 10.57
CA PRO A 216 9.41 6.80 9.98
C PRO A 216 8.61 7.57 8.94
N PHE A 217 8.82 8.90 8.88
CA PHE A 217 8.25 9.69 7.80
C PHE A 217 8.78 9.22 6.45
N ARG A 218 10.09 8.98 6.36
CA ARG A 218 10.77 8.43 5.20
C ARG A 218 11.71 7.32 5.62
N TRP A 219 11.62 6.19 4.95
CA TRP A 219 12.48 5.04 5.15
C TRP A 219 13.00 4.56 3.81
N ASP A 220 14.31 4.60 3.63
CA ASP A 220 15.01 4.11 2.45
C ASP A 220 15.82 2.87 2.81
N TYR A 221 15.77 1.84 1.98
CA TYR A 221 16.61 0.66 2.10
C TYR A 221 17.31 0.34 0.79
N ILE A 222 18.62 0.24 0.86
CA ILE A 222 19.50 -0.09 -0.26
C ILE A 222 19.96 -1.53 -0.10
N LEU A 223 19.28 -2.47 -0.78
CA LEU A 223 19.52 -3.91 -0.61
C LEU A 223 20.97 -4.31 -0.86
N PRO A 224 21.66 -3.90 -1.97
CA PRO A 224 23.05 -4.30 -2.21
C PRO A 224 24.03 -3.91 -1.10
N MET A 225 23.74 -2.87 -0.37
CA MET A 225 24.57 -2.37 0.74
C MET A 225 24.05 -2.78 2.11
N ASN A 226 22.88 -3.40 2.18
CA ASN A 226 22.15 -3.69 3.42
C ASN A 226 22.07 -2.47 4.35
N THR A 227 21.76 -1.30 3.77
CA THR A 227 21.78 -0.01 4.46
C THR A 227 20.37 0.54 4.57
N VAL A 228 20.01 0.98 5.79
CA VAL A 228 18.77 1.69 6.10
C VAL A 228 19.07 3.16 6.35
N ILE A 229 18.24 4.05 5.82
CA ILE A 229 18.26 5.50 6.08
C ILE A 229 16.85 5.88 6.53
N ASN A 230 16.72 6.43 7.74
CA ASN A 230 15.45 6.88 8.32
C ASN A 230 15.44 8.40 8.48
N GLU A 231 14.25 9.00 8.29
CA GLU A 231 13.97 10.42 8.55
C GLU A 231 12.63 10.59 9.29
#